data_999b7355a2bd29e0e39397e1c53e7ad5
#
_entry.id   999b7355a2bd29e0e39397e1c53e7ad5
#
_cell.length_a   1.000
_cell.length_b   1.000
_cell.length_c   1.000
_cell.angle_alpha   90.00
_cell.angle_beta   90.00
_cell.angle_gamma   90.00
#
_symmetry.space_group_name_H-M   'P 1'
#
loop_
_entity.id
_entity.type
_entity.pdbx_description
1 polymer ?
#
loop_
_entity_poly.entity_id
_entity_poly.type
_entity_poly.pdbx_seq_one_letter_code
_entity_poly.pdbx_strand_id
1 'polypeptide(L)'
;MAVLVVGFCSAFSQSNPSSATPGSDTNAKPLLLEKNEGELRTRRIHTDKSAPASSQFMLKVSPKNNGSQHLVAGTEELAPGAAIRKHRHLTQDEILLMQGGMAHVWLGDQERDLHTGGLVFIPANTWVSLKNIGTEPISLTFIFSALGFEDTMRCNSVPAGETPTPITPAQQKECAHLGHAENASLQE
;
A
#
# COMPACT_ATOMS: atom_id res chain seq x y z
N MET A 1 48.20 -16.14 59.23
CA MET A 1 47.85 -16.94 58.05
C MET A 1 46.90 -16.10 57.24
N ALA A 2 47.39 -15.50 56.16
CA ALA A 2 46.54 -14.67 55.22
C ALA A 2 46.26 -15.53 54.00
N VAL A 3 44.96 -15.73 53.70
CA VAL A 3 44.53 -16.48 52.55
C VAL A 3 44.27 -15.45 51.41
N LEU A 4 45.06 -15.56 50.35
CA LEU A 4 44.94 -14.76 49.16
C LEU A 4 43.88 -15.41 48.18
N VAL A 5 42.75 -14.79 47.97
CA VAL A 5 41.76 -15.26 47.01
C VAL A 5 42.05 -14.56 45.68
N VAL A 6 42.55 -15.31 44.69
CA VAL A 6 42.76 -14.85 43.33
C VAL A 6 41.44 -15.04 42.55
N GLY A 7 40.76 -13.94 42.27
CA GLY A 7 39.57 -13.92 41.42
C GLY A 7 39.98 -14.00 39.94
N PHE A 8 39.60 -15.05 39.24
CA PHE A 8 39.65 -15.12 37.77
C PHE A 8 38.52 -14.31 37.16
N CYS A 9 38.83 -13.19 36.52
CA CYS A 9 37.92 -12.44 35.70
C CYS A 9 37.90 -13.05 34.28
N SER A 10 36.91 -13.87 33.96
CA SER A 10 36.70 -14.35 32.61
C SER A 10 36.07 -13.23 31.77
N ALA A 11 36.82 -12.67 30.85
CA ALA A 11 36.35 -11.73 29.87
C ALA A 11 35.46 -12.46 28.83
N PHE A 12 34.16 -12.30 28.93
CA PHE A 12 33.26 -12.67 27.84
C PHE A 12 33.44 -11.68 26.69
N SER A 13 34.06 -12.13 25.59
CA SER A 13 34.08 -11.42 24.33
C SER A 13 32.68 -11.46 23.73
N GLN A 14 31.95 -10.37 23.84
CA GLN A 14 30.71 -10.19 23.07
C GLN A 14 31.09 -9.91 21.61
N SER A 15 30.90 -10.90 20.74
CA SER A 15 30.89 -10.69 19.30
C SER A 15 29.66 -9.84 18.96
N ASN A 16 29.88 -8.56 18.64
CA ASN A 16 28.83 -7.72 18.05
C ASN A 16 28.34 -8.42 16.80
N PRO A 17 27.00 -8.60 16.62
CA PRO A 17 26.46 -9.00 15.34
C PRO A 17 26.82 -7.88 14.34
N SER A 18 27.53 -8.26 13.29
CA SER A 18 27.80 -7.40 12.15
C SER A 18 26.46 -6.78 11.69
N SER A 19 26.32 -5.47 11.87
CA SER A 19 25.22 -4.72 11.24
C SER A 19 25.48 -4.76 9.74
N ALA A 20 24.88 -5.73 9.06
CA ALA A 20 24.80 -5.70 7.61
C ALA A 20 24.03 -4.41 7.25
N THR A 21 24.74 -3.44 6.72
CA THR A 21 24.12 -2.29 6.06
C THR A 21 23.20 -2.86 5.00
N PRO A 22 21.90 -2.53 4.98
CA PRO A 22 21.02 -2.96 3.90
C PRO A 22 21.72 -2.57 2.59
N GLY A 23 21.94 -3.54 1.71
CA GLY A 23 22.60 -3.29 0.44
C GLY A 23 21.91 -2.13 -0.26
N SER A 24 22.64 -1.09 -0.62
CA SER A 24 22.09 0.01 -1.38
C SER A 24 21.50 -0.58 -2.65
N ASP A 25 20.24 -0.30 -2.92
CA ASP A 25 19.57 -0.69 -4.16
C ASP A 25 20.27 0.02 -5.32
N THR A 26 21.21 -0.67 -5.97
CA THR A 26 22.09 -0.09 -7.00
C THR A 26 21.32 0.38 -8.24
N ASN A 27 20.03 0.02 -8.34
CA ASN A 27 19.17 0.38 -9.47
C ASN A 27 18.19 1.51 -9.13
N ALA A 28 17.98 1.83 -7.84
CA ALA A 28 17.10 2.91 -7.45
C ALA A 28 17.70 4.28 -7.78
N LYS A 29 16.88 5.17 -8.33
CA LYS A 29 17.27 6.56 -8.65
C LYS A 29 16.49 7.53 -7.79
N PRO A 30 17.11 8.62 -7.34
CA PRO A 30 16.36 9.74 -6.73
C PRO A 30 15.30 10.26 -7.70
N LEU A 31 14.07 10.43 -7.20
CA LEU A 31 12.94 10.95 -7.97
C LEU A 31 12.41 12.22 -7.30
N LEU A 32 12.21 13.27 -8.10
CA LEU A 32 11.48 14.49 -7.74
C LEU A 32 10.30 14.57 -8.71
N LEU A 33 9.08 14.39 -8.20
CA LEU A 33 7.89 14.23 -9.03
C LEU A 33 6.82 15.23 -8.60
N GLU A 34 6.33 15.98 -9.56
CA GLU A 34 5.16 16.84 -9.41
C GLU A 34 3.87 16.02 -9.26
N LYS A 35 2.77 16.71 -8.91
CA LYS A 35 1.46 16.06 -8.67
C LYS A 35 1.07 15.10 -9.80
N ASN A 36 1.26 15.50 -11.05
CA ASN A 36 0.81 14.78 -12.24
C ASN A 36 1.89 13.93 -12.91
N GLU A 37 3.01 13.68 -12.24
CA GLU A 37 4.12 12.86 -12.74
C GLU A 37 4.10 11.48 -12.10
N GLY A 38 4.12 10.43 -12.93
CA GLY A 38 4.08 9.04 -12.54
C GLY A 38 3.36 8.17 -13.58
N GLU A 39 3.13 6.92 -13.25
CA GLU A 39 2.35 5.97 -14.07
C GLU A 39 0.86 6.15 -13.76
N LEU A 40 0.17 7.03 -14.51
CA LEU A 40 -1.27 7.25 -14.36
C LEU A 40 -2.05 6.09 -14.96
N ARG A 41 -3.01 5.57 -14.20
CA ARG A 41 -3.83 4.43 -14.58
C ARG A 41 -5.31 4.65 -14.26
N THR A 42 -6.17 4.04 -15.06
CA THR A 42 -7.63 4.05 -14.87
C THR A 42 -8.09 2.64 -14.50
N ARG A 43 -8.84 2.48 -13.41
CA ARG A 43 -9.34 1.18 -12.97
C ARG A 43 -10.28 0.56 -14.01
N ARG A 44 -10.23 -0.75 -14.17
CA ARG A 44 -11.14 -1.52 -15.00
C ARG A 44 -12.55 -1.51 -14.42
N ILE A 45 -13.55 -1.74 -15.27
CA ILE A 45 -14.97 -1.72 -14.90
C ILE A 45 -15.33 -3.08 -14.28
N HIS A 46 -15.74 -3.10 -13.03
CA HIS A 46 -16.17 -4.33 -12.37
C HIS A 46 -17.53 -4.78 -12.91
N THR A 47 -17.62 -6.02 -13.40
CA THR A 47 -18.87 -6.56 -13.98
C THR A 47 -19.95 -6.82 -12.93
N ASP A 48 -19.58 -6.92 -11.67
CA ASP A 48 -20.49 -7.10 -10.53
C ASP A 48 -21.10 -5.78 -10.01
N LYS A 49 -20.77 -4.66 -10.64
CA LYS A 49 -21.21 -3.31 -10.26
C LYS A 49 -20.87 -2.90 -8.82
N SER A 50 -19.97 -3.61 -8.18
CA SER A 50 -19.62 -3.44 -6.76
C SER A 50 -18.67 -2.27 -6.49
N ALA A 51 -18.09 -1.69 -7.54
CA ALA A 51 -17.25 -0.52 -7.43
C ALA A 51 -17.82 0.62 -8.30
N PRO A 52 -17.72 1.87 -7.85
CA PRO A 52 -18.12 3.02 -8.66
C PRO A 52 -17.28 3.10 -9.94
N ALA A 53 -17.86 3.67 -10.99
CA ALA A 53 -17.17 3.88 -12.25
C ALA A 53 -15.87 4.66 -12.04
N SER A 54 -14.80 4.14 -12.61
CA SER A 54 -13.47 4.70 -12.78
C SER A 54 -12.95 5.66 -11.70
N SER A 55 -12.21 5.14 -10.75
CA SER A 55 -11.20 5.92 -10.05
C SER A 55 -9.87 5.83 -10.82
N GLN A 56 -9.09 6.89 -10.77
CA GLN A 56 -7.73 6.92 -11.27
C GLN A 56 -6.75 6.88 -10.09
N PHE A 57 -5.62 6.24 -10.31
CA PHE A 57 -4.49 6.27 -9.39
C PHE A 57 -3.20 6.47 -10.16
N MET A 58 -2.17 6.90 -9.46
CA MET A 58 -0.85 7.12 -10.02
C MET A 58 0.21 6.39 -9.20
N LEU A 59 0.96 5.49 -9.83
CA LEU A 59 2.16 4.90 -9.23
C LEU A 59 3.32 5.87 -9.43
N LYS A 60 3.85 6.41 -8.34
CA LYS A 60 4.92 7.40 -8.34
C LYS A 60 6.28 6.80 -8.08
N VAL A 61 6.35 5.80 -7.21
CA VAL A 61 7.58 5.07 -6.89
C VAL A 61 7.30 3.58 -7.01
N SER A 62 8.04 2.92 -7.87
CA SER A 62 7.98 1.47 -8.08
C SER A 62 9.24 0.99 -8.81
N PRO A 63 9.52 -0.32 -8.87
CA PRO A 63 10.65 -0.83 -9.65
C PRO A 63 10.62 -0.43 -11.13
N LYS A 64 9.43 -0.30 -11.72
CA LYS A 64 9.27 -0.01 -13.16
C LYS A 64 9.70 1.39 -13.57
N ASN A 65 9.71 2.36 -12.67
CA ASN A 65 10.22 3.71 -12.96
C ASN A 65 11.61 3.97 -12.36
N ASN A 66 12.35 2.90 -12.08
CA ASN A 66 13.66 2.93 -11.40
C ASN A 66 13.58 3.62 -10.01
N GLY A 67 12.42 3.56 -9.38
CA GLY A 67 12.24 3.94 -7.99
C GLY A 67 12.78 2.89 -7.04
N SER A 68 12.12 2.72 -5.90
CA SER A 68 12.57 1.75 -4.88
C SER A 68 12.36 0.30 -5.32
N GLN A 69 13.25 -0.60 -4.87
CA GLN A 69 13.04 -2.05 -4.85
C GLN A 69 12.50 -2.55 -3.50
N HIS A 70 12.20 -1.65 -2.56
CA HIS A 70 11.81 -1.99 -1.20
C HIS A 70 10.43 -1.45 -0.81
N LEU A 71 9.93 -0.46 -1.53
CA LEU A 71 8.62 0.14 -1.28
C LEU A 71 7.95 0.57 -2.59
N VAL A 72 6.65 0.74 -2.53
CA VAL A 72 5.83 1.33 -3.60
C VAL A 72 5.07 2.51 -3.02
N ALA A 73 5.00 3.60 -3.75
CA ALA A 73 4.20 4.76 -3.34
C ALA A 73 3.44 5.36 -4.53
N GLY A 74 2.30 5.93 -4.24
CA GLY A 74 1.48 6.60 -5.24
C GLY A 74 0.35 7.40 -4.64
N THR A 75 -0.51 7.90 -5.51
CA THR A 75 -1.68 8.70 -5.13
C THR A 75 -2.94 8.14 -5.76
N GLU A 76 -4.08 8.31 -5.09
CA GLU A 76 -5.38 7.92 -5.61
C GLU A 76 -6.40 9.03 -5.33
N GLU A 77 -7.32 9.24 -6.26
CA GLU A 77 -8.47 10.13 -6.10
C GLU A 77 -9.76 9.32 -6.15
N LEU A 78 -10.66 9.57 -5.19
CA LEU A 78 -11.96 8.90 -5.09
C LEU A 78 -13.08 9.96 -5.13
N ALA A 79 -13.94 9.87 -6.12
CA ALA A 79 -15.11 10.75 -6.24
C ALA A 79 -16.05 10.60 -5.02
N PRO A 80 -16.91 11.58 -4.73
CA PRO A 80 -17.95 11.46 -3.71
C PRO A 80 -18.76 10.17 -3.83
N GLY A 81 -18.92 9.45 -2.72
CA GLY A 81 -19.62 8.16 -2.67
C GLY A 81 -18.81 6.95 -3.16
N ALA A 82 -17.65 7.15 -3.80
CA ALA A 82 -16.78 6.08 -4.21
C ALA A 82 -16.14 5.37 -3.02
N ALA A 83 -15.77 4.10 -3.20
CA ALA A 83 -15.20 3.28 -2.15
C ALA A 83 -14.03 2.42 -2.64
N ILE A 84 -13.06 2.21 -1.78
CA ILE A 84 -12.10 1.10 -1.87
C ILE A 84 -12.74 -0.10 -1.16
N ARG A 85 -12.92 -1.19 -1.89
CA ARG A 85 -13.55 -2.41 -1.38
C ARG A 85 -12.74 -3.05 -0.27
N LYS A 86 -13.42 -3.81 0.59
CA LYS A 86 -12.79 -4.58 1.67
C LYS A 86 -11.78 -5.57 1.09
N HIS A 87 -10.53 -5.39 1.47
CA HIS A 87 -9.38 -6.18 1.03
C HIS A 87 -8.33 -6.24 2.13
N ARG A 88 -7.33 -7.09 1.95
CA ARG A 88 -6.13 -7.13 2.80
C ARG A 88 -4.89 -7.44 1.98
N HIS A 89 -3.76 -6.92 2.43
CA HIS A 89 -2.43 -7.24 1.93
C HIS A 89 -1.85 -8.35 2.79
N LEU A 90 -1.40 -9.45 2.21
CA LEU A 90 -0.92 -10.59 3.00
C LEU A 90 0.52 -10.40 3.50
N THR A 91 1.31 -9.59 2.82
CA THR A 91 2.76 -9.47 3.06
C THR A 91 3.26 -8.02 3.20
N GLN A 92 2.45 -7.03 2.84
CA GLN A 92 2.83 -5.61 2.92
C GLN A 92 2.04 -4.91 4.02
N ASP A 93 2.72 -4.07 4.79
CA ASP A 93 2.07 -3.00 5.52
C ASP A 93 1.76 -1.86 4.57
N GLU A 94 0.72 -1.11 4.86
CA GLU A 94 0.33 0.06 4.08
C GLU A 94 0.13 1.29 4.98
N ILE A 95 0.54 2.45 4.50
CA ILE A 95 0.16 3.74 5.04
C ILE A 95 -0.73 4.45 4.01
N LEU A 96 -1.90 4.93 4.47
CA LEU A 96 -2.72 5.89 3.73
C LEU A 96 -2.63 7.24 4.43
N LEU A 97 -2.30 8.28 3.66
CA LEU A 97 -2.28 9.67 4.14
C LEU A 97 -3.36 10.46 3.41
N MET A 98 -4.34 10.97 4.14
CA MET A 98 -5.42 11.81 3.61
C MET A 98 -4.90 13.21 3.28
N GLN A 99 -4.82 13.55 2.02
CA GLN A 99 -4.39 14.86 1.53
C GLN A 99 -5.57 15.80 1.26
N GLY A 100 -6.78 15.26 1.10
CA GLY A 100 -8.00 16.02 0.89
C GLY A 100 -9.25 15.16 1.04
N GLY A 101 -10.40 15.79 1.29
CA GLY A 101 -11.68 15.13 1.43
C GLY A 101 -11.95 14.53 2.80
N MET A 102 -12.98 13.67 2.87
CA MET A 102 -13.43 12.99 4.07
C MET A 102 -13.78 11.54 3.79
N ALA A 103 -13.21 10.62 4.53
CA ALA A 103 -13.40 9.19 4.40
C ALA A 103 -13.95 8.56 5.65
N HIS A 104 -14.89 7.61 5.51
CA HIS A 104 -15.13 6.60 6.53
C HIS A 104 -14.22 5.41 6.27
N VAL A 105 -13.46 4.98 7.26
CA VAL A 105 -12.48 3.88 7.18
C VAL A 105 -12.88 2.78 8.14
N TRP A 106 -12.92 1.54 7.63
CA TRP A 106 -13.02 0.30 8.42
C TRP A 106 -11.65 -0.38 8.39
N LEU A 107 -11.09 -0.67 9.56
CA LEU A 107 -9.77 -1.28 9.72
C LEU A 107 -9.82 -2.36 10.82
N GLY A 108 -9.81 -3.63 10.42
CA GLY A 108 -10.02 -4.75 11.33
C GLY A 108 -11.41 -4.66 11.99
N ASP A 109 -11.41 -4.51 13.30
CA ASP A 109 -12.58 -4.30 14.16
C ASP A 109 -12.83 -2.82 14.53
N GLN A 110 -12.06 -1.89 13.98
CA GLN A 110 -12.16 -0.46 14.21
C GLN A 110 -12.77 0.25 13.01
N GLU A 111 -13.46 1.35 13.26
CA GLU A 111 -13.93 2.26 12.22
C GLU A 111 -13.84 3.72 12.67
N ARG A 112 -13.61 4.61 11.71
CA ARG A 112 -13.50 6.04 12.00
C ARG A 112 -13.67 6.90 10.75
N ASP A 113 -14.23 8.09 10.94
CA ASP A 113 -14.17 9.18 9.96
C ASP A 113 -12.82 9.88 10.04
N LEU A 114 -12.18 10.03 8.89
CA LEU A 114 -10.91 10.74 8.74
C LEU A 114 -11.05 11.91 7.78
N HIS A 115 -10.37 12.98 8.13
CA HIS A 115 -10.27 14.21 7.35
C HIS A 115 -8.87 14.43 6.81
N THR A 116 -8.68 15.48 6.04
CA THR A 116 -7.37 15.95 5.58
C THR A 116 -6.36 15.96 6.72
N GLY A 117 -5.17 15.38 6.50
CA GLY A 117 -4.11 15.19 7.51
C GLY A 117 -4.25 13.90 8.31
N GLY A 118 -5.37 13.19 8.20
CA GLY A 118 -5.53 11.87 8.84
C GLY A 118 -4.62 10.81 8.21
N LEU A 119 -4.21 9.83 9.02
CA LEU A 119 -3.36 8.73 8.60
C LEU A 119 -3.98 7.39 9.03
N VAL A 120 -3.91 6.40 8.15
CA VAL A 120 -4.22 5.00 8.43
C VAL A 120 -2.94 4.20 8.34
N PHE A 121 -2.60 3.45 9.38
CA PHE A 121 -1.57 2.41 9.31
C PHE A 121 -2.27 1.06 9.27
N ILE A 122 -2.02 0.31 8.21
CA ILE A 122 -2.65 -0.99 7.92
C ILE A 122 -1.55 -2.05 7.99
N PRO A 123 -1.45 -2.78 9.11
CA PRO A 123 -0.54 -3.92 9.20
C PRO A 123 -0.89 -4.99 8.16
N ALA A 124 0.11 -5.72 7.68
CA ALA A 124 -0.11 -6.88 6.83
C ALA A 124 -1.19 -7.80 7.42
N ASN A 125 -1.96 -8.43 6.53
CA ASN A 125 -3.05 -9.35 6.87
C ASN A 125 -4.24 -8.71 7.61
N THR A 126 -4.36 -7.38 7.64
CA THR A 126 -5.49 -6.66 8.24
C THR A 126 -6.50 -6.25 7.18
N TRP A 127 -7.78 -6.55 7.40
CA TRP A 127 -8.87 -6.14 6.52
C TRP A 127 -9.07 -4.63 6.59
N VAL A 128 -9.15 -3.99 5.43
CA VAL A 128 -9.41 -2.56 5.30
C VAL A 128 -10.43 -2.30 4.21
N SER A 129 -11.24 -1.27 4.40
CA SER A 129 -12.05 -0.62 3.38
C SER A 129 -12.21 0.86 3.69
N LEU A 130 -12.52 1.65 2.67
CA LEU A 130 -12.65 3.10 2.78
C LEU A 130 -13.74 3.58 1.85
N LYS A 131 -14.56 4.54 2.30
CA LYS A 131 -15.60 5.18 1.50
C LYS A 131 -15.49 6.69 1.60
N ASN A 132 -15.58 7.38 0.47
CA ASN A 132 -15.74 8.82 0.45
C ASN A 132 -17.16 9.17 0.95
N ILE A 133 -17.25 9.81 2.11
CA ILE A 133 -18.50 10.27 2.74
C ILE A 133 -18.70 11.78 2.61
N GLY A 134 -17.74 12.48 1.99
CA GLY A 134 -17.79 13.91 1.72
C GLY A 134 -18.47 14.26 0.41
N THR A 135 -18.55 15.55 0.13
CA THR A 135 -19.05 16.12 -1.12
C THR A 135 -17.95 16.43 -2.13
N GLU A 136 -16.69 16.41 -1.68
CA GLU A 136 -15.51 16.64 -2.50
C GLU A 136 -14.75 15.32 -2.73
N PRO A 137 -13.95 15.22 -3.81
CA PRO A 137 -13.07 14.06 -3.98
C PRO A 137 -12.12 13.88 -2.81
N ILE A 138 -11.91 12.64 -2.40
CA ILE A 138 -10.77 12.29 -1.57
C ILE A 138 -9.51 12.32 -2.43
N SER A 139 -8.44 12.91 -1.91
CA SER A 139 -7.08 12.74 -2.40
C SER A 139 -6.27 12.05 -1.31
N LEU A 140 -5.62 10.94 -1.64
CA LEU A 140 -4.77 10.20 -0.70
C LEU A 140 -3.44 9.80 -1.32
N THR A 141 -2.44 9.65 -0.47
CA THR A 141 -1.18 8.98 -0.79
C THR A 141 -1.18 7.62 -0.13
N PHE A 142 -0.84 6.58 -0.89
CA PHE A 142 -0.57 5.25 -0.38
C PHE A 142 0.93 4.93 -0.42
N ILE A 143 1.40 4.16 0.58
CA ILE A 143 2.79 3.68 0.66
C ILE A 143 2.75 2.23 1.14
N PHE A 144 3.26 1.29 0.31
CA PHE A 144 3.43 -0.11 0.69
C PHE A 144 4.86 -0.37 1.14
N SER A 145 5.04 -1.11 2.22
CA SER A 145 6.34 -1.45 2.82
C SER A 145 7.17 -2.44 2.00
N ALA A 146 6.56 -3.09 1.00
CA ALA A 146 7.20 -4.05 0.10
C ALA A 146 6.56 -4.01 -1.29
N LEU A 147 7.22 -4.66 -2.25
CA LEU A 147 6.73 -4.81 -3.62
C LEU A 147 5.60 -5.83 -3.71
N GLY A 148 4.88 -5.82 -4.84
CA GLY A 148 3.90 -6.82 -5.26
C GLY A 148 2.52 -6.22 -5.47
N PHE A 149 1.98 -5.41 -4.55
CA PHE A 149 0.62 -4.90 -4.70
C PHE A 149 0.43 -3.98 -5.92
N GLU A 150 1.49 -3.31 -6.38
CA GLU A 150 1.46 -2.55 -7.63
C GLU A 150 1.13 -3.43 -8.85
N ASP A 151 1.43 -4.72 -8.83
CA ASP A 151 1.07 -5.65 -9.90
C ASP A 151 -0.42 -6.00 -9.84
N THR A 152 -1.02 -6.14 -8.64
CA THR A 152 -2.48 -6.16 -8.45
C THR A 152 -3.11 -4.91 -9.05
N MET A 153 -2.58 -3.73 -8.73
CA MET A 153 -3.11 -2.46 -9.21
C MET A 153 -3.04 -2.37 -10.74
N ARG A 154 -1.92 -2.77 -11.35
CA ARG A 154 -1.75 -2.80 -12.81
C ARG A 154 -2.70 -3.79 -13.48
N CYS A 155 -2.86 -4.98 -12.94
CA CYS A 155 -3.77 -6.00 -13.43
C CYS A 155 -5.24 -5.53 -13.43
N ASN A 156 -5.64 -4.78 -12.41
CA ASN A 156 -6.99 -4.23 -12.23
C ASN A 156 -7.21 -2.88 -12.92
N SER A 157 -6.29 -2.45 -13.79
CA SER A 157 -6.36 -1.14 -14.45
C SER A 157 -5.78 -1.19 -15.86
N VAL A 158 -5.99 -0.11 -16.60
CA VAL A 158 -5.38 0.16 -17.90
C VAL A 158 -4.57 1.47 -17.83
N PRO A 159 -3.58 1.69 -18.70
CA PRO A 159 -2.93 2.99 -18.84
C PRO A 159 -3.96 4.11 -19.06
N ALA A 160 -3.70 5.30 -18.52
CA ALA A 160 -4.58 6.43 -18.73
C ALA A 160 -4.68 6.78 -20.22
N GLY A 161 -5.89 7.10 -20.66
CA GLY A 161 -6.20 7.34 -22.08
C GLY A 161 -6.67 6.10 -22.83
N GLU A 162 -6.45 4.90 -22.29
CA GLU A 162 -7.08 3.69 -22.84
C GLU A 162 -8.51 3.51 -22.28
N THR A 163 -9.36 2.86 -23.07
CA THR A 163 -10.73 2.54 -22.64
C THR A 163 -10.69 1.46 -21.55
N PRO A 164 -11.25 1.71 -20.35
CA PRO A 164 -11.31 0.70 -19.30
C PRO A 164 -12.09 -0.54 -19.76
N THR A 165 -11.47 -1.70 -19.68
CA THR A 165 -12.11 -2.97 -20.03
C THR A 165 -12.85 -3.56 -18.84
N PRO A 166 -13.91 -4.34 -19.05
CA PRO A 166 -14.57 -5.08 -17.99
C PRO A 166 -13.61 -6.07 -17.31
N ILE A 167 -13.80 -6.29 -16.00
CA ILE A 167 -13.08 -7.30 -15.23
C ILE A 167 -14.08 -8.10 -14.38
N THR A 168 -14.02 -9.43 -14.49
CA THR A 168 -14.88 -10.34 -13.73
C THR A 168 -14.35 -10.58 -12.31
N PRO A 169 -15.19 -11.04 -11.35
CA PRO A 169 -14.71 -11.42 -10.01
C PRO A 169 -13.59 -12.46 -10.02
N ALA A 170 -13.63 -13.42 -10.94
CA ALA A 170 -12.56 -14.42 -11.09
C ALA A 170 -11.23 -13.77 -11.49
N GLN A 171 -11.25 -12.89 -12.48
CA GLN A 171 -10.05 -12.13 -12.88
C GLN A 171 -9.54 -11.20 -11.77
N GLN A 172 -10.44 -10.56 -11.01
CA GLN A 172 -10.04 -9.74 -9.85
C GLN A 172 -9.31 -10.58 -8.79
N LYS A 173 -9.77 -11.81 -8.56
CA LYS A 173 -9.11 -12.75 -7.65
C LYS A 173 -7.71 -13.13 -8.15
N GLU A 174 -7.57 -13.39 -9.44
CA GLU A 174 -6.25 -13.65 -10.06
C GLU A 174 -5.32 -12.44 -9.93
N CYS A 175 -5.84 -11.23 -10.21
CA CYS A 175 -5.07 -10.00 -10.01
C CYS A 175 -4.61 -9.83 -8.55
N ALA A 176 -5.47 -10.13 -7.58
CA ALA A 176 -5.12 -10.03 -6.16
C ALA A 176 -3.98 -10.98 -5.79
N HIS A 177 -3.96 -12.20 -6.34
CA HIS A 177 -2.87 -13.14 -6.10
C HIS A 177 -1.50 -12.64 -6.57
N LEU A 178 -1.45 -11.86 -7.67
CA LEU A 178 -0.18 -11.30 -8.17
C LEU A 178 0.52 -10.39 -7.15
N GLY A 179 -0.25 -9.68 -6.34
CA GLY A 179 0.28 -8.74 -5.35
C GLY A 179 0.10 -9.20 -3.90
N HIS A 180 -0.07 -10.51 -3.69
CA HIS A 180 -0.27 -11.08 -2.36
C HIS A 180 -1.39 -10.41 -1.58
N ALA A 181 -2.55 -10.23 -2.22
CA ALA A 181 -3.73 -9.62 -1.63
C ALA A 181 -4.95 -10.53 -1.70
N GLU A 182 -5.93 -10.23 -0.89
CA GLU A 182 -7.26 -10.85 -0.92
C GLU A 182 -8.35 -9.78 -0.93
N ASN A 183 -9.40 -10.03 -1.71
CA ASN A 183 -10.63 -9.25 -1.66
C ASN A 183 -11.68 -10.03 -0.86
N ALA A 184 -12.47 -9.34 -0.04
CA ALA A 184 -13.62 -9.96 0.62
C ALA A 184 -14.62 -10.46 -0.42
N SER A 185 -15.35 -11.52 -0.08
CA SER A 185 -16.47 -11.99 -0.88
C SER A 185 -17.56 -10.91 -0.95
N LEU A 186 -18.34 -10.90 -2.04
CA LEU A 186 -19.43 -9.93 -2.24
C LEU A 186 -20.63 -10.12 -1.29
N GLN A 187 -20.55 -11.10 -0.39
CA GLN A 187 -21.64 -11.47 0.54
C GLN A 187 -21.42 -10.99 1.98
N GLU A 188 -20.33 -10.23 2.23
CA GLU A 188 -20.02 -9.68 3.56
C GLU A 188 -20.10 -8.15 3.59
#